data_558c9447f01f1306adbc7e3eb80e998e
#
_entry.id   558c9447f01f1306adbc7e3eb80e998e
#
_cell.length_a   1.000
_cell.length_b   1.000
_cell.length_c   1.000
_cell.angle_alpha   90.00
_cell.angle_beta   90.00
_cell.angle_gamma   90.00
#
_symmetry.space_group_name_H-M   'P 1'
#
loop_
_entity.id
_entity.type
_entity.pdbx_description
1 polymer ?
#
loop_
_entity_poly.entity_id
_entity_poly.type
_entity_poly.pdbx_seq_one_letter_code
_entity_poly.pdbx_strand_id
1 'polypeptide(L)'
;VKLAFQALLANKMRALLTMLGIIIGIGAVIAIMTVSSSLTNSISDSFQEMGANNITVGLKQTSSTTETRSNGLKFGAANRNSMVEKEDLITDDMLSELKTEFSDKIDAIAISETVASGTVHDGSNTANISISGINSEYFSSDDVTLLAGRRLTSNDNTGKKKVIMISDKVVDQIFDGDSQKALSQKIQVEIDGVYYQYYVVGVYKYESNNSFSSSSDEDITTTAYIPILTGKAQTHSDEGYQQFTVVTKSGIDSVSTFATQIENFFAPYYSSNEDYKVSTTTMESMSESMSDMIGTVSIAISFIAGISLLVGGIGVMNIMLVSITERTRKIGTRKALGAKNS
;
A
#
# COMPACT_ATOMS: atom_id res chain seq x y z
N VAL A 1 -38.99 -16.13 35.83
CA VAL A 1 -37.57 -16.34 35.52
C VAL A 1 -37.15 -17.80 35.75
N LYS A 2 -37.38 -18.44 36.95
CA LYS A 2 -37.00 -19.83 37.24
C LYS A 2 -37.57 -20.86 36.23
N LEU A 3 -38.85 -20.74 35.85
CA LEU A 3 -39.52 -21.64 34.91
C LEU A 3 -38.99 -21.50 33.48
N ALA A 4 -38.58 -20.31 33.03
CA ALA A 4 -37.96 -20.09 31.74
C ALA A 4 -36.55 -20.69 31.69
N PHE A 5 -35.81 -20.60 32.79
CA PHE A 5 -34.48 -21.19 32.92
C PHE A 5 -34.51 -22.75 32.91
N GLN A 6 -35.51 -23.34 33.56
CA GLN A 6 -35.74 -24.79 33.55
C GLN A 6 -36.15 -25.31 32.16
N ALA A 7 -36.94 -24.54 31.38
CA ALA A 7 -37.29 -24.89 30.01
C ALA A 7 -36.08 -24.84 29.02
N LEU A 8 -35.18 -23.88 29.25
CA LEU A 8 -33.89 -23.80 28.53
C LEU A 8 -32.98 -24.98 28.86
N LEU A 9 -32.91 -25.39 30.13
CA LEU A 9 -32.12 -26.52 30.61
C LEU A 9 -32.64 -27.88 30.07
N ALA A 10 -33.92 -28.00 29.79
CA ALA A 10 -34.52 -29.23 29.25
C ALA A 10 -34.11 -29.49 27.76
N ASN A 11 -33.72 -28.44 27.01
CA ASN A 11 -33.30 -28.52 25.61
C ASN A 11 -31.92 -27.85 25.38
N LYS A 12 -30.95 -28.20 26.19
CA LYS A 12 -29.61 -27.55 26.27
C LYS A 12 -28.92 -27.40 24.91
N MET A 13 -28.87 -28.45 24.11
CA MET A 13 -28.16 -28.45 22.82
C MET A 13 -28.79 -27.51 21.80
N ARG A 14 -30.15 -27.46 21.78
CA ARG A 14 -30.86 -26.59 20.86
C ARG A 14 -30.74 -25.11 21.21
N ALA A 15 -30.92 -24.81 22.52
CA ALA A 15 -30.74 -23.46 23.04
C ALA A 15 -29.30 -22.95 22.84
N LEU A 16 -28.32 -23.81 23.08
CA LEU A 16 -26.87 -23.48 22.87
C LEU A 16 -26.57 -23.19 21.40
N LEU A 17 -27.01 -24.03 20.47
CA LEU A 17 -26.79 -23.85 19.05
C LEU A 17 -27.41 -22.55 18.50
N THR A 18 -28.63 -22.22 18.95
CA THR A 18 -29.29 -20.97 18.49
C THR A 18 -28.66 -19.72 19.09
N MET A 19 -28.29 -19.74 20.37
CA MET A 19 -27.55 -18.64 21.00
C MET A 19 -26.17 -18.47 20.35
N LEU A 20 -25.49 -19.57 20.05
CA LEU A 20 -24.18 -19.53 19.39
C LEU A 20 -24.27 -18.85 18.02
N GLY A 21 -25.28 -19.15 17.21
CA GLY A 21 -25.50 -18.51 15.91
C GLY A 21 -25.69 -17.00 16.01
N ILE A 22 -26.47 -16.54 17.01
CA ILE A 22 -26.70 -15.10 17.25
C ILE A 22 -25.41 -14.43 17.74
N ILE A 23 -24.70 -15.04 18.70
CA ILE A 23 -23.47 -14.50 19.27
C ILE A 23 -22.40 -14.37 18.18
N ILE A 24 -22.23 -15.41 17.35
CA ILE A 24 -21.26 -15.36 16.21
C ILE A 24 -21.66 -14.27 15.22
N GLY A 25 -22.95 -14.17 14.86
CA GLY A 25 -23.43 -13.16 13.92
C GLY A 25 -23.16 -11.73 14.40
N ILE A 26 -23.57 -11.41 15.64
CA ILE A 26 -23.34 -10.07 16.21
C ILE A 26 -21.84 -9.82 16.43
N GLY A 27 -21.13 -10.81 16.98
CA GLY A 27 -19.70 -10.69 17.23
C GLY A 27 -18.89 -10.43 15.95
N ALA A 28 -19.25 -11.11 14.86
CA ALA A 28 -18.63 -10.89 13.55
C ALA A 28 -18.86 -9.46 13.05
N VAL A 29 -20.08 -8.92 13.13
CA VAL A 29 -20.38 -7.54 12.70
C VAL A 29 -19.58 -6.53 13.51
N ILE A 30 -19.53 -6.67 14.83
CA ILE A 30 -18.78 -5.75 15.70
C ILE A 30 -17.28 -5.82 15.38
N ALA A 31 -16.72 -7.04 15.27
CA ALA A 31 -15.30 -7.24 14.96
C ALA A 31 -14.91 -6.57 13.66
N ILE A 32 -15.73 -6.72 12.61
CA ILE A 32 -15.45 -6.13 11.29
C ILE A 32 -15.54 -4.62 11.32
N MET A 33 -16.58 -4.04 11.93
CA MET A 33 -16.69 -2.59 12.05
C MET A 33 -15.49 -2.00 12.79
N THR A 34 -15.03 -2.67 13.84
CA THR A 34 -13.86 -2.22 14.61
C THR A 34 -12.58 -2.33 13.77
N VAL A 35 -12.36 -3.46 13.10
CA VAL A 35 -11.18 -3.66 12.25
C VAL A 35 -11.18 -2.69 11.07
N SER A 36 -12.32 -2.49 10.40
CA SER A 36 -12.44 -1.54 9.28
C SER A 36 -12.10 -0.11 9.71
N SER A 37 -12.67 0.36 10.83
CA SER A 37 -12.38 1.71 11.33
C SER A 37 -10.92 1.87 11.76
N SER A 38 -10.35 0.86 12.42
CA SER A 38 -8.95 0.88 12.84
C SER A 38 -8.00 0.89 11.64
N LEU A 39 -8.29 0.08 10.62
CA LEU A 39 -7.48 0.00 9.40
C LEU A 39 -7.54 1.30 8.60
N THR A 40 -8.74 1.89 8.43
CA THR A 40 -8.88 3.18 7.74
C THR A 40 -8.10 4.28 8.44
N ASN A 41 -8.15 4.36 9.77
CA ASN A 41 -7.40 5.36 10.53
C ASN A 41 -5.88 5.13 10.40
N SER A 42 -5.40 3.89 10.56
CA SER A 42 -3.98 3.58 10.43
C SER A 42 -3.42 3.89 9.05
N ILE A 43 -4.21 3.63 8.00
CA ILE A 43 -3.86 3.97 6.63
C ILE A 43 -3.80 5.49 6.44
N SER A 44 -4.80 6.21 6.95
CA SER A 44 -4.85 7.67 6.87
C SER A 44 -3.66 8.33 7.58
N ASP A 45 -3.29 7.81 8.75
CA ASP A 45 -2.14 8.30 9.50
C ASP A 45 -0.82 8.02 8.76
N SER A 46 -0.64 6.81 8.24
CA SER A 46 0.55 6.45 7.44
C SER A 46 0.69 7.31 6.18
N PHE A 47 -0.42 7.67 5.55
CA PHE A 47 -0.41 8.52 4.37
C PHE A 47 -0.10 9.98 4.68
N GLN A 48 -0.50 10.49 5.84
CA GLN A 48 -0.13 11.84 6.27
C GLN A 48 1.38 11.97 6.51
N GLU A 49 2.03 10.92 6.97
CA GLU A 49 3.49 10.87 7.16
C GLU A 49 4.26 10.80 5.83
N MET A 50 3.67 10.22 4.78
CA MET A 50 4.31 10.06 3.45
C MET A 50 4.25 11.29 2.54
N GLY A 51 3.75 12.43 3.02
CA GLY A 51 3.69 13.69 2.29
C GLY A 51 2.36 13.89 1.56
N ALA A 52 1.43 14.57 2.24
CA ALA A 52 0.09 14.88 1.73
C ALA A 52 0.09 15.70 0.43
N ASN A 53 1.23 16.29 0.06
CA ASN A 53 1.38 17.20 -1.09
C ASN A 53 2.02 16.51 -2.31
N ASN A 54 2.22 15.20 -2.29
CA ASN A 54 2.85 14.47 -3.39
C ASN A 54 1.80 13.90 -4.36
N ILE A 55 2.04 14.10 -5.65
CA ILE A 55 1.25 13.50 -6.74
C ILE A 55 2.16 12.55 -7.50
N THR A 56 1.87 11.27 -7.42
CA THR A 56 2.56 10.28 -8.25
C THR A 56 1.93 10.26 -9.63
N VAL A 57 2.75 10.46 -10.65
CA VAL A 57 2.36 10.47 -12.06
C VAL A 57 3.05 9.28 -12.74
N GLY A 58 2.29 8.45 -13.42
CA GLY A 58 2.85 7.25 -14.04
C GLY A 58 2.08 6.81 -15.28
N LEU A 59 2.74 5.98 -16.06
CA LEU A 59 2.14 5.32 -17.21
C LEU A 59 1.18 4.23 -16.75
N LYS A 60 -0.06 4.31 -17.22
CA LYS A 60 -1.09 3.31 -17.00
C LYS A 60 -1.48 2.69 -18.33
N GLN A 61 -1.45 1.36 -18.39
CA GLN A 61 -1.90 0.64 -19.57
C GLN A 61 -3.38 0.90 -19.81
N THR A 62 -3.71 1.33 -21.02
CA THR A 62 -5.09 1.44 -21.49
C THR A 62 -5.56 0.01 -21.72
N SER A 63 -6.48 -0.48 -20.89
CA SER A 63 -7.05 -1.81 -21.08
C SER A 63 -7.74 -1.85 -22.43
N SER A 64 -7.16 -2.54 -23.41
CA SER A 64 -7.88 -2.95 -24.59
C SER A 64 -8.98 -3.89 -24.13
N THR A 65 -10.19 -3.37 -24.04
CA THR A 65 -11.39 -4.07 -23.67
C THR A 65 -11.72 -5.08 -24.76
N THR A 66 -11.15 -6.26 -24.69
CA THR A 66 -11.90 -7.40 -25.17
C THR A 66 -12.90 -7.71 -24.06
N GLU A 67 -14.10 -7.15 -24.17
CA GLU A 67 -15.24 -7.50 -23.34
C GLU A 67 -15.56 -9.00 -23.53
N THR A 68 -14.84 -9.83 -22.83
CA THR A 68 -15.32 -11.17 -22.57
C THR A 68 -16.13 -11.08 -21.29
N ARG A 69 -17.45 -10.98 -21.46
CA ARG A 69 -18.43 -11.16 -20.37
C ARG A 69 -18.14 -12.49 -19.68
N SER A 70 -17.40 -12.45 -18.62
CA SER A 70 -17.24 -13.55 -17.67
C SER A 70 -17.51 -12.98 -16.27
N ASN A 71 -18.67 -13.31 -15.74
CA ASN A 71 -19.03 -13.11 -14.33
C ASN A 71 -18.16 -14.01 -13.45
N GLY A 72 -16.93 -13.62 -13.19
CA GLY A 72 -16.04 -14.33 -12.28
C GLY A 72 -15.07 -13.34 -11.66
N LEU A 73 -14.95 -13.36 -10.34
CA LEU A 73 -13.92 -12.66 -9.57
C LEU A 73 -12.54 -13.05 -10.13
N LYS A 74 -11.94 -12.19 -10.94
CA LYS A 74 -10.57 -12.37 -11.42
C LYS A 74 -9.61 -11.95 -10.30
N PHE A 75 -9.25 -12.88 -9.44
CA PHE A 75 -8.01 -12.79 -8.69
C PHE A 75 -6.85 -13.02 -9.65
N GLY A 76 -6.05 -11.97 -9.89
CA GLY A 76 -4.71 -12.08 -10.50
C GLY A 76 -4.70 -12.63 -11.92
N ALA A 77 -5.22 -11.89 -12.89
CA ALA A 77 -4.70 -12.03 -14.25
C ALA A 77 -3.30 -11.40 -14.24
N ALA A 78 -2.25 -12.25 -14.24
CA ALA A 78 -0.90 -11.81 -14.51
C ALA A 78 -0.92 -11.00 -15.79
N ASN A 79 -0.63 -9.71 -15.69
CA ASN A 79 -0.37 -8.85 -16.81
C ASN A 79 0.62 -9.56 -17.73
N ARG A 80 0.25 -9.79 -18.97
CA ARG A 80 1.25 -9.96 -20.02
C ARG A 80 2.04 -8.65 -19.96
N ASN A 81 3.31 -8.73 -19.60
CA ASN A 81 4.27 -7.65 -19.75
C ASN A 81 4.27 -7.22 -21.23
N SER A 82 3.43 -6.28 -21.61
CA SER A 82 3.80 -5.41 -22.71
C SER A 82 4.96 -4.59 -22.13
N MET A 83 6.17 -4.85 -22.60
CA MET A 83 7.31 -4.02 -22.28
C MET A 83 6.96 -2.61 -22.74
N VAL A 84 7.07 -1.65 -21.82
CA VAL A 84 6.94 -0.23 -22.15
C VAL A 84 8.02 0.07 -23.17
N GLU A 85 7.63 0.51 -24.35
CA GLU A 85 8.57 0.88 -25.42
C GLU A 85 9.17 2.26 -25.12
N LYS A 86 10.31 2.55 -25.73
CA LYS A 86 10.98 3.84 -25.54
C LYS A 86 10.07 5.03 -25.88
N GLU A 87 9.20 4.85 -26.86
CA GLU A 87 8.27 5.86 -27.35
C GLU A 87 7.14 6.17 -26.36
N ASP A 88 6.86 5.23 -25.43
CA ASP A 88 5.84 5.39 -24.40
C ASP A 88 6.34 6.16 -23.18
N LEU A 89 7.68 6.23 -23.00
CA LEU A 89 8.28 6.82 -21.80
C LEU A 89 8.07 8.35 -21.73
N ILE A 90 7.88 8.83 -20.52
CA ILE A 90 7.80 10.26 -20.23
C ILE A 90 9.21 10.84 -20.34
N THR A 91 9.40 11.82 -21.22
CA THR A 91 10.71 12.40 -21.53
C THR A 91 11.08 13.57 -20.61
N ASP A 92 12.38 13.89 -20.52
CA ASP A 92 12.88 15.08 -19.81
C ASP A 92 12.28 16.39 -20.35
N ASP A 93 12.01 16.46 -21.66
CA ASP A 93 11.37 17.63 -22.29
C ASP A 93 9.95 17.81 -21.78
N MET A 94 9.15 16.75 -21.73
CA MET A 94 7.79 16.79 -21.16
C MET A 94 7.79 17.23 -19.69
N LEU A 95 8.78 16.76 -18.89
CA LEU A 95 8.91 17.17 -17.49
C LEU A 95 9.29 18.66 -17.35
N SER A 96 10.15 19.15 -18.23
CA SER A 96 10.56 20.55 -18.28
C SER A 96 9.41 21.47 -18.67
N GLU A 97 8.59 21.07 -19.62
CA GLU A 97 7.38 21.77 -20.03
C GLU A 97 6.34 21.78 -18.90
N LEU A 98 6.10 20.62 -18.26
CA LEU A 98 5.21 20.53 -17.10
C LEU A 98 5.64 21.49 -15.97
N LYS A 99 6.94 21.51 -15.66
CA LYS A 99 7.50 22.38 -14.62
C LYS A 99 7.38 23.87 -14.98
N THR A 100 7.44 24.19 -16.26
CA THR A 100 7.29 25.56 -16.76
C THR A 100 5.84 26.02 -16.72
N GLU A 101 4.91 25.19 -17.20
CA GLU A 101 3.48 25.46 -17.24
C GLU A 101 2.88 25.66 -15.85
N PHE A 102 3.29 24.82 -14.89
CA PHE A 102 2.78 24.86 -13.51
C PHE A 102 3.83 25.32 -12.50
N SER A 103 4.69 26.25 -12.90
CA SER A 103 5.78 26.76 -12.06
C SER A 103 5.28 27.43 -10.77
N ASP A 104 4.05 27.90 -10.73
CA ASP A 104 3.37 28.45 -9.54
C ASP A 104 2.95 27.38 -8.53
N LYS A 105 2.72 26.13 -8.96
CA LYS A 105 2.18 25.01 -8.17
C LYS A 105 3.21 23.95 -7.85
N ILE A 106 4.17 23.70 -8.74
CA ILE A 106 5.20 22.68 -8.58
C ILE A 106 6.39 23.24 -7.81
N ASP A 107 6.77 22.54 -6.74
CA ASP A 107 8.01 22.80 -6.01
C ASP A 107 9.17 21.99 -6.59
N ALA A 108 8.98 20.67 -6.75
CA ALA A 108 9.98 19.76 -7.27
C ALA A 108 9.35 18.63 -8.08
N ILE A 109 10.14 18.05 -8.99
CA ILE A 109 9.80 16.81 -9.69
C ILE A 109 10.81 15.74 -9.25
N ALA A 110 10.36 14.84 -8.40
CA ALA A 110 11.15 13.76 -7.86
C ALA A 110 11.06 12.52 -8.75
N ILE A 111 12.21 11.98 -9.13
CA ILE A 111 12.30 10.79 -9.97
C ILE A 111 13.09 9.73 -9.21
N SER A 112 12.56 8.52 -9.18
CA SER A 112 13.18 7.36 -8.57
C SER A 112 12.87 6.12 -9.37
N GLU A 113 13.89 5.35 -9.72
CA GLU A 113 13.75 4.06 -10.37
C GLU A 113 14.62 3.02 -9.67
N THR A 114 14.06 1.84 -9.41
CA THR A 114 14.84 0.72 -8.87
C THR A 114 15.77 0.20 -9.95
N VAL A 115 17.08 0.22 -9.67
CA VAL A 115 18.11 -0.24 -10.57
C VAL A 115 18.35 -1.74 -10.43
N ALA A 116 18.66 -2.19 -9.20
CA ALA A 116 18.91 -3.58 -8.88
C ALA A 116 18.98 -3.79 -7.37
N SER A 117 18.96 -5.05 -6.95
CA SER A 117 19.40 -5.44 -5.60
C SER A 117 20.83 -5.99 -5.68
N GLY A 118 21.63 -5.72 -4.69
CA GLY A 118 23.03 -6.15 -4.67
C GLY A 118 23.58 -6.26 -3.26
N THR A 119 24.81 -6.74 -3.18
CA THR A 119 25.54 -6.87 -1.93
C THR A 119 26.80 -6.02 -1.97
N VAL A 120 26.98 -5.19 -0.95
CA VAL A 120 28.23 -4.45 -0.74
C VAL A 120 29.25 -5.39 -0.10
N HIS A 121 30.47 -5.40 -0.60
CA HIS A 121 31.56 -6.19 -0.06
C HIS A 121 32.72 -5.31 0.42
N ASP A 122 33.22 -5.58 1.63
CA ASP A 122 34.51 -5.10 2.13
C ASP A 122 35.18 -6.23 2.93
N GLY A 123 36.12 -6.90 2.30
CA GLY A 123 36.78 -8.09 2.87
C GLY A 123 35.81 -9.22 3.17
N SER A 124 35.62 -9.51 4.46
CA SER A 124 34.66 -10.53 4.94
C SER A 124 33.29 -9.96 5.26
N ASN A 125 33.17 -8.65 5.33
CA ASN A 125 31.93 -7.99 5.70
C ASN A 125 31.03 -7.77 4.47
N THR A 126 29.74 -8.00 4.65
CA THR A 126 28.76 -7.85 3.57
C THR A 126 27.52 -7.12 4.06
N ALA A 127 26.90 -6.33 3.20
CA ALA A 127 25.65 -5.63 3.47
C ALA A 127 24.72 -5.73 2.26
N ASN A 128 23.45 -6.07 2.48
CA ASN A 128 22.48 -6.15 1.41
C ASN A 128 21.84 -4.77 1.15
N ILE A 129 21.81 -4.39 -0.13
CA ILE A 129 21.25 -3.11 -0.54
C ILE A 129 20.30 -3.28 -1.74
N SER A 130 19.29 -2.43 -1.78
CA SER A 130 18.48 -2.16 -2.97
C SER A 130 18.91 -0.82 -3.56
N ILE A 131 19.39 -0.82 -4.81
CA ILE A 131 19.91 0.38 -5.45
C ILE A 131 18.76 1.11 -6.13
N SER A 132 18.58 2.37 -5.79
CA SER A 132 17.63 3.28 -6.42
C SER A 132 18.36 4.41 -7.12
N GLY A 133 18.10 4.56 -8.42
CA GLY A 133 18.54 5.71 -9.20
C GLY A 133 17.60 6.88 -8.98
N ILE A 134 18.12 8.02 -8.52
CA ILE A 134 17.32 9.20 -8.19
C ILE A 134 17.87 10.47 -8.85
N ASN A 135 16.98 11.43 -9.05
CA ASN A 135 17.39 12.79 -9.41
C ASN A 135 17.71 13.64 -8.17
N SER A 136 18.21 14.85 -8.37
CA SER A 136 18.59 15.74 -7.26
C SER A 136 17.40 16.28 -6.46
N GLU A 137 16.21 16.29 -7.04
CA GLU A 137 14.97 16.80 -6.42
C GLU A 137 14.22 15.73 -5.63
N TYR A 138 14.65 14.45 -5.69
CA TYR A 138 14.02 13.33 -5.00
C TYR A 138 13.82 13.57 -3.50
N PHE A 139 14.82 14.14 -2.85
CA PHE A 139 14.77 14.41 -1.41
C PHE A 139 13.82 15.54 -0.98
N SER A 140 13.10 16.14 -1.93
CA SER A 140 11.98 17.04 -1.63
C SER A 140 10.66 16.26 -1.44
N SER A 141 10.58 15.04 -1.99
CA SER A 141 9.42 14.15 -1.84
C SER A 141 9.59 13.15 -0.69
N ASP A 142 10.82 12.90 -0.27
CA ASP A 142 11.16 11.88 0.72
C ASP A 142 12.07 12.51 1.80
N ASP A 143 11.62 12.49 3.05
CA ASP A 143 12.32 13.11 4.17
C ASP A 143 13.44 12.22 4.70
N VAL A 144 14.53 12.15 3.92
CA VAL A 144 15.72 11.39 4.29
C VAL A 144 16.65 12.25 5.15
N THR A 145 16.82 11.84 6.41
CA THR A 145 17.73 12.51 7.37
C THR A 145 19.19 12.19 7.05
N LEU A 146 19.96 13.20 6.64
CA LEU A 146 21.39 13.07 6.38
C LEU A 146 22.18 13.06 7.69
N LEU A 147 23.03 12.04 7.91
CA LEU A 147 23.91 11.93 9.07
C LEU A 147 25.31 12.48 8.81
N ALA A 148 25.86 12.23 7.61
CA ALA A 148 27.19 12.67 7.21
C ALA A 148 27.30 12.88 5.71
N GLY A 149 28.19 13.76 5.26
CA GLY A 149 28.45 14.02 3.86
C GLY A 149 27.43 14.95 3.21
N ARG A 150 27.00 14.62 1.98
CA ARG A 150 26.08 15.44 1.19
C ARG A 150 25.07 14.59 0.42
N ARG A 151 23.96 15.20 0.04
CA ARG A 151 23.00 14.63 -0.90
C ARG A 151 23.55 14.61 -2.33
N LEU A 152 22.92 13.81 -3.19
CA LEU A 152 23.21 13.80 -4.63
C LEU A 152 22.79 15.13 -5.26
N THR A 153 23.60 15.61 -6.19
CA THR A 153 23.40 16.89 -6.87
C THR A 153 23.06 16.68 -8.35
N SER A 154 22.47 17.71 -8.99
CA SER A 154 22.22 17.71 -10.42
C SER A 154 23.51 17.46 -11.24
N ASN A 155 24.65 17.98 -10.77
CA ASN A 155 25.96 17.77 -11.41
C ASN A 155 26.48 16.31 -11.32
N ASP A 156 26.05 15.57 -10.28
CA ASP A 156 26.37 14.14 -10.19
C ASP A 156 25.52 13.34 -11.19
N ASN A 157 24.29 13.77 -11.41
CA ASN A 157 23.38 13.15 -12.35
C ASN A 157 23.81 13.39 -13.81
N THR A 158 23.97 14.67 -14.22
CA THR A 158 24.40 15.03 -15.58
C THR A 158 25.77 14.44 -15.95
N GLY A 159 26.69 14.39 -14.95
CA GLY A 159 28.01 13.81 -15.13
C GLY A 159 28.05 12.28 -15.09
N LYS A 160 26.92 11.60 -14.89
CA LYS A 160 26.82 10.15 -14.70
C LYS A 160 27.87 9.62 -13.72
N LYS A 161 28.07 10.37 -12.61
CA LYS A 161 29.11 10.05 -11.64
C LYS A 161 28.81 8.78 -10.86
N LYS A 162 29.82 7.97 -10.62
CA LYS A 162 29.73 6.74 -9.82
C LYS A 162 29.80 7.08 -8.32
N VAL A 163 28.80 7.78 -7.83
CA VAL A 163 28.65 8.17 -6.41
C VAL A 163 27.41 7.50 -5.82
N ILE A 164 27.45 7.24 -4.52
CA ILE A 164 26.38 6.54 -3.81
C ILE A 164 26.16 7.17 -2.43
N MET A 165 24.89 7.21 -2.01
CA MET A 165 24.51 7.44 -0.63
C MET A 165 24.03 6.11 -0.02
N ILE A 166 24.51 5.80 1.18
CA ILE A 166 24.22 4.56 1.90
C ILE A 166 23.57 4.84 3.25
N SER A 167 22.90 3.85 3.82
CA SER A 167 22.32 3.94 5.15
C SER A 167 23.36 3.78 6.25
N ASP A 168 23.02 4.23 7.46
CA ASP A 168 23.79 3.94 8.68
C ASP A 168 23.93 2.43 8.94
N LYS A 169 22.92 1.63 8.58
CA LYS A 169 22.98 0.17 8.71
C LYS A 169 24.08 -0.46 7.86
N VAL A 170 24.28 0.03 6.63
CA VAL A 170 25.42 -0.40 5.79
C VAL A 170 26.75 0.06 6.40
N VAL A 171 26.77 1.25 6.98
CA VAL A 171 27.97 1.77 7.67
C VAL A 171 28.31 0.94 8.90
N ASP A 172 27.31 0.52 9.67
CA ASP A 172 27.50 -0.37 10.82
C ASP A 172 28.15 -1.72 10.42
N GLN A 173 27.69 -2.27 9.30
CA GLN A 173 28.18 -3.59 8.83
C GLN A 173 29.54 -3.53 8.12
N ILE A 174 29.83 -2.43 7.40
CA ILE A 174 31.02 -2.31 6.52
C ILE A 174 32.11 -1.43 7.13
N PHE A 175 31.77 -0.41 7.91
CA PHE A 175 32.70 0.62 8.42
C PHE A 175 32.71 0.73 9.95
N ASP A 176 32.30 -0.31 10.67
CA ASP A 176 32.24 -0.35 12.13
C ASP A 176 31.45 0.80 12.76
N GLY A 177 30.43 1.31 12.08
CA GLY A 177 29.57 2.38 12.55
C GLY A 177 30.14 3.81 12.36
N ASP A 178 31.31 3.96 11.77
CA ASP A 178 31.94 5.28 11.56
C ASP A 178 31.51 5.91 10.23
N SER A 179 30.48 6.76 10.28
CA SER A 179 29.95 7.46 9.10
C SER A 179 30.97 8.41 8.46
N GLN A 180 31.92 8.96 9.22
CA GLN A 180 32.96 9.84 8.69
C GLN A 180 34.02 9.04 7.94
N LYS A 181 34.37 7.86 8.42
CA LYS A 181 35.29 6.94 7.75
C LYS A 181 34.71 6.44 6.42
N ALA A 182 33.40 6.24 6.34
CA ALA A 182 32.73 5.81 5.11
C ALA A 182 32.79 6.86 3.98
N LEU A 183 32.82 8.15 4.29
CA LEU A 183 32.83 9.22 3.29
C LEU A 183 34.07 9.15 2.41
N SER A 184 33.84 9.35 1.13
CA SER A 184 34.88 9.29 0.06
C SER A 184 35.55 7.91 -0.11
N GLN A 185 35.12 6.91 0.65
CA GLN A 185 35.58 5.54 0.44
C GLN A 185 34.96 4.95 -0.83
N LYS A 186 35.73 4.08 -1.44
CA LYS A 186 35.32 3.31 -2.60
C LYS A 186 34.73 1.99 -2.14
N ILE A 187 33.50 1.75 -2.47
CA ILE A 187 32.83 0.45 -2.19
C ILE A 187 32.60 -0.33 -3.47
N GLN A 188 32.58 -1.64 -3.32
CA GLN A 188 32.21 -2.56 -4.40
C GLN A 188 30.83 -3.14 -4.11
N VAL A 189 29.97 -3.07 -5.11
CA VAL A 189 28.63 -3.64 -5.06
C VAL A 189 28.52 -4.74 -6.10
N GLU A 190 28.21 -5.93 -5.67
CA GLU A 190 27.92 -7.06 -6.55
C GLU A 190 26.45 -7.06 -6.94
N ILE A 191 26.17 -7.05 -8.22
CA ILE A 191 24.83 -7.14 -8.82
C ILE A 191 24.89 -8.24 -9.88
N ASP A 192 24.14 -9.30 -9.71
CA ASP A 192 24.07 -10.46 -10.64
C ASP A 192 25.45 -11.00 -11.05
N GLY A 193 26.40 -11.03 -10.08
CA GLY A 193 27.77 -11.50 -10.31
C GLY A 193 28.71 -10.49 -10.98
N VAL A 194 28.25 -9.26 -11.21
CA VAL A 194 29.05 -8.15 -11.76
C VAL A 194 29.36 -7.14 -10.66
N TYR A 195 30.65 -6.75 -10.55
CA TYR A 195 31.11 -5.80 -9.55
C TYR A 195 31.10 -4.37 -10.07
N TYR A 196 30.31 -3.51 -9.45
CA TYR A 196 30.27 -2.08 -9.69
C TYR A 196 30.97 -1.32 -8.57
N GLN A 197 31.63 -0.22 -8.91
CA GLN A 197 32.39 0.59 -7.97
C GLN A 197 31.77 1.97 -7.83
N TYR A 198 31.55 2.39 -6.57
CA TYR A 198 31.01 3.71 -6.23
C TYR A 198 31.83 4.37 -5.15
N TYR A 199 31.76 5.71 -5.11
CA TYR A 199 32.31 6.51 -4.02
C TYR A 199 31.18 6.97 -3.10
N VAL A 200 31.32 6.72 -1.82
CA VAL A 200 30.32 7.15 -0.81
C VAL A 200 30.38 8.66 -0.65
N VAL A 201 29.29 9.35 -0.92
CA VAL A 201 29.19 10.83 -0.80
C VAL A 201 28.30 11.27 0.35
N GLY A 202 27.44 10.41 0.85
CA GLY A 202 26.57 10.69 1.97
C GLY A 202 26.14 9.43 2.71
N VAL A 203 25.86 9.60 3.99
CA VAL A 203 25.29 8.59 4.88
C VAL A 203 24.00 9.13 5.43
N TYR A 204 22.92 8.38 5.32
CA TYR A 204 21.62 8.75 5.83
C TYR A 204 21.15 7.80 6.94
N LYS A 205 20.24 8.28 7.78
CA LYS A 205 19.63 7.49 8.84
C LYS A 205 18.55 6.59 8.24
N TYR A 206 18.67 5.28 8.43
CA TYR A 206 17.63 4.35 8.04
C TYR A 206 16.47 4.40 9.03
N GLU A 207 15.27 4.69 8.54
CA GLU A 207 14.05 4.64 9.32
C GLU A 207 13.19 3.48 8.79
N SER A 208 12.93 2.49 9.66
CA SER A 208 12.10 1.35 9.28
C SER A 208 10.64 1.74 9.36
N ASN A 209 9.98 1.91 8.22
CA ASN A 209 8.54 2.15 8.16
C ASN A 209 7.70 0.86 8.41
N ASN A 210 8.34 -0.26 8.73
CA ASN A 210 7.68 -1.55 8.87
C ASN A 210 7.67 -2.02 10.34
N SER A 211 6.64 -1.64 11.09
CA SER A 211 6.40 -2.11 12.46
C SER A 211 6.18 -3.65 12.57
N PHE A 212 6.11 -4.36 11.46
CA PHE A 212 5.86 -5.81 11.41
C PHE A 212 7.08 -6.64 10.98
N SER A 213 8.20 -6.02 10.66
CA SER A 213 9.40 -6.73 10.20
C SER A 213 10.32 -7.03 11.39
N SER A 214 10.23 -8.23 11.94
CA SER A 214 11.20 -8.77 12.90
C SER A 214 12.34 -9.49 12.18
N SER A 215 12.95 -8.87 11.19
CA SER A 215 14.23 -9.35 10.66
C SER A 215 15.33 -9.00 11.66
N SER A 216 16.25 -9.94 11.89
CA SER A 216 17.47 -9.67 12.67
C SER A 216 18.24 -8.52 12.01
N ASP A 217 18.88 -7.66 12.80
CA ASP A 217 19.64 -6.50 12.32
C ASP A 217 20.72 -6.86 11.27
N GLU A 218 21.11 -8.12 11.17
CA GLU A 218 22.14 -8.65 10.25
C GLU A 218 21.64 -8.86 8.80
N ASP A 219 20.32 -9.02 8.58
CA ASP A 219 19.74 -9.32 7.26
C ASP A 219 18.89 -8.20 6.67
N ILE A 220 19.01 -6.97 7.17
CA ILE A 220 18.22 -5.84 6.69
C ILE A 220 18.76 -5.39 5.33
N THR A 221 17.90 -5.45 4.30
CA THR A 221 18.18 -4.80 3.01
C THR A 221 17.78 -3.33 3.09
N THR A 222 18.73 -2.40 2.91
CA THR A 222 18.47 -0.97 2.92
C THR A 222 18.60 -0.36 1.52
N THR A 223 17.97 0.78 1.28
CA THR A 223 18.07 1.46 -0.01
C THR A 223 19.40 2.21 -0.12
N ALA A 224 20.08 2.07 -1.24
CA ALA A 224 21.24 2.87 -1.58
C ALA A 224 20.89 3.76 -2.78
N TYR A 225 21.19 5.03 -2.71
CA TYR A 225 20.83 6.01 -3.73
C TYR A 225 22.02 6.34 -4.64
N ILE A 226 21.81 6.24 -5.96
CA ILE A 226 22.76 6.65 -6.98
C ILE A 226 22.12 7.67 -7.93
N PRO A 227 22.91 8.46 -8.71
CA PRO A 227 22.32 9.30 -9.76
C PRO A 227 21.56 8.47 -10.79
N ILE A 228 20.35 8.89 -11.16
CA ILE A 228 19.46 8.11 -12.04
C ILE A 228 20.10 7.82 -13.41
N LEU A 229 20.79 8.80 -14.00
CA LEU A 229 21.47 8.57 -15.29
C LEU A 229 22.65 7.59 -15.17
N THR A 230 23.23 7.44 -13.97
CA THR A 230 24.23 6.39 -13.70
C THR A 230 23.55 5.03 -13.64
N GLY A 231 22.42 4.92 -12.98
CA GLY A 231 21.59 3.71 -12.93
C GLY A 231 21.16 3.26 -14.32
N LYS A 232 20.57 4.16 -15.11
CA LYS A 232 20.16 3.88 -16.50
C LYS A 232 21.31 3.42 -17.39
N ALA A 233 22.47 4.03 -17.24
CA ALA A 233 23.67 3.62 -18.00
C ALA A 233 24.15 2.21 -17.62
N GLN A 234 23.92 1.76 -16.39
CA GLN A 234 24.30 0.41 -15.94
C GLN A 234 23.30 -0.67 -16.37
N THR A 235 22.02 -0.35 -16.32
CA THR A 235 20.97 -1.28 -16.74
C THR A 235 20.73 -1.27 -18.25
N HIS A 236 21.41 -0.38 -18.99
CA HIS A 236 21.17 -0.13 -20.42
C HIS A 236 19.69 0.21 -20.70
N SER A 237 19.04 0.86 -19.73
CA SER A 237 17.64 1.28 -19.85
C SER A 237 17.51 2.50 -20.74
N ASP A 238 16.38 2.61 -21.42
CA ASP A 238 16.07 3.74 -22.30
C ASP A 238 15.99 5.07 -21.53
N GLU A 239 16.21 6.16 -22.25
CA GLU A 239 15.97 7.51 -21.76
C GLU A 239 14.46 7.75 -21.62
N GLY A 240 14.06 8.42 -20.53
CA GLY A 240 12.66 8.63 -20.17
C GLY A 240 12.26 7.83 -18.92
N TYR A 241 11.06 8.06 -18.44
CA TYR A 241 10.60 7.59 -17.12
C TYR A 241 9.22 6.96 -17.22
N GLN A 242 8.99 5.87 -16.47
CA GLN A 242 7.67 5.28 -16.35
C GLN A 242 6.83 5.98 -15.29
N GLN A 243 7.50 6.55 -14.30
CA GLN A 243 6.85 7.19 -13.15
C GLN A 243 7.73 8.30 -12.59
N PHE A 244 7.10 9.34 -12.07
CA PHE A 244 7.73 10.40 -11.29
C PHE A 244 6.75 10.96 -10.27
N THR A 245 7.25 11.71 -9.30
CA THR A 245 6.42 12.34 -8.26
C THR A 245 6.53 13.85 -8.36
N VAL A 246 5.40 14.52 -8.46
CA VAL A 246 5.30 15.97 -8.37
C VAL A 246 5.11 16.35 -6.90
N VAL A 247 6.05 17.10 -6.37
CA VAL A 247 5.94 17.73 -5.05
C VAL A 247 5.30 19.09 -5.25
N THR A 248 4.16 19.29 -4.61
CA THR A 248 3.41 20.53 -4.76
C THR A 248 3.84 21.56 -3.72
N LYS A 249 3.77 22.84 -4.08
CA LYS A 249 3.97 23.94 -3.15
C LYS A 249 2.88 23.96 -2.08
N SER A 250 3.24 24.45 -0.90
CA SER A 250 2.25 24.64 0.18
C SER A 250 1.18 25.65 -0.23
N GLY A 251 -0.08 25.34 0.10
CA GLY A 251 -1.21 26.26 -0.15
C GLY A 251 -1.98 26.03 -1.45
N ILE A 252 -1.83 24.87 -2.09
CA ILE A 252 -2.70 24.46 -3.20
C ILE A 252 -4.09 24.12 -2.63
N ASP A 253 -5.13 24.69 -3.22
CA ASP A 253 -6.53 24.52 -2.77
C ASP A 253 -7.00 23.04 -2.81
N SER A 254 -6.53 22.27 -3.78
CA SER A 254 -6.85 20.84 -3.92
C SER A 254 -5.78 20.11 -4.73
N VAL A 255 -5.12 19.16 -4.10
CA VAL A 255 -4.11 18.30 -4.73
C VAL A 255 -4.74 17.41 -5.79
N SER A 256 -5.94 16.88 -5.55
CA SER A 256 -6.65 16.01 -6.52
C SER A 256 -7.11 16.78 -7.76
N THR A 257 -7.53 18.05 -7.61
CA THR A 257 -7.83 18.90 -8.77
C THR A 257 -6.57 19.19 -9.59
N PHE A 258 -5.45 19.45 -8.94
CA PHE A 258 -4.18 19.65 -9.62
C PHE A 258 -3.66 18.37 -10.30
N ALA A 259 -3.85 17.22 -9.68
CA ALA A 259 -3.56 15.92 -10.28
C ALA A 259 -4.32 15.72 -11.61
N THR A 260 -5.60 16.09 -11.65
CA THR A 260 -6.40 16.07 -12.89
C THR A 260 -5.87 17.05 -13.94
N GLN A 261 -5.36 18.22 -13.54
CA GLN A 261 -4.72 19.16 -14.47
C GLN A 261 -3.45 18.58 -15.09
N ILE A 262 -2.66 17.85 -14.31
CA ILE A 262 -1.47 17.13 -14.81
C ILE A 262 -1.87 16.04 -15.82
N GLU A 263 -2.91 15.26 -15.55
CA GLU A 263 -3.40 14.26 -16.52
C GLU A 263 -3.83 14.92 -17.84
N ASN A 264 -4.56 16.04 -17.76
CA ASN A 264 -4.99 16.80 -18.93
C ASN A 264 -3.81 17.41 -19.70
N PHE A 265 -2.73 17.81 -19.02
CA PHE A 265 -1.50 18.27 -19.65
C PHE A 265 -0.86 17.17 -20.50
N PHE A 266 -0.81 15.94 -19.98
CA PHE A 266 -0.23 14.80 -20.70
C PHE A 266 -1.16 14.20 -21.77
N ALA A 267 -2.46 14.44 -21.70
CA ALA A 267 -3.43 13.83 -22.63
C ALA A 267 -3.10 14.05 -24.12
N PRO A 268 -2.64 15.26 -24.60
CA PRO A 268 -2.25 15.45 -26.00
C PRO A 268 -1.05 14.59 -26.43
N TYR A 269 -0.05 14.39 -25.55
CA TYR A 269 1.15 13.60 -25.86
C TYR A 269 0.82 12.14 -26.10
N TYR A 270 -0.17 11.60 -25.39
CA TYR A 270 -0.60 10.20 -25.45
C TYR A 270 -1.90 10.00 -26.25
N SER A 271 -2.37 11.03 -26.98
CA SER A 271 -3.63 10.93 -27.73
C SER A 271 -3.61 9.90 -28.87
N SER A 272 -2.43 9.59 -29.40
CA SER A 272 -2.23 8.59 -30.44
C SER A 272 -1.68 7.26 -29.92
N ASN A 273 -1.45 7.15 -28.61
CA ASN A 273 -0.97 5.93 -27.97
C ASN A 273 -2.16 5.08 -27.53
N GLU A 274 -2.29 3.89 -28.14
CA GLU A 274 -3.40 2.96 -27.85
C GLU A 274 -3.13 2.15 -26.58
N ASP A 275 -1.87 1.95 -26.21
CA ASP A 275 -1.46 1.04 -25.14
C ASP A 275 -1.32 1.74 -23.78
N TYR A 276 -0.87 2.98 -23.77
CA TYR A 276 -0.56 3.70 -22.54
C TYR A 276 -1.20 5.08 -22.47
N LYS A 277 -1.50 5.50 -21.26
CA LYS A 277 -1.89 6.86 -20.90
C LYS A 277 -1.23 7.26 -19.59
N VAL A 278 -1.06 8.55 -19.36
CA VAL A 278 -0.62 9.04 -18.06
C VAL A 278 -1.80 9.06 -17.09
N SER A 279 -1.56 8.61 -15.87
CA SER A 279 -2.52 8.64 -14.77
C SER A 279 -1.83 9.15 -13.52
N THR A 280 -2.56 9.89 -12.74
CA THR A 280 -2.10 10.43 -11.47
C THR A 280 -2.67 9.64 -10.29
N THR A 281 -1.91 9.56 -9.23
CA THR A 281 -2.34 9.00 -7.95
C THR A 281 -1.97 9.97 -6.84
N THR A 282 -2.95 10.38 -6.05
CA THR A 282 -2.76 11.21 -4.86
C THR A 282 -3.00 10.38 -3.62
N MET A 283 -2.49 10.81 -2.47
CA MET A 283 -2.79 10.18 -1.19
C MET A 283 -4.29 10.13 -0.91
N GLU A 284 -5.02 11.19 -1.30
CA GLU A 284 -6.48 11.25 -1.19
C GLU A 284 -7.14 10.14 -2.01
N SER A 285 -6.79 9.99 -3.30
CA SER A 285 -7.36 8.96 -4.18
C SER A 285 -7.01 7.53 -3.72
N MET A 286 -5.83 7.35 -3.14
CA MET A 286 -5.40 6.06 -2.61
C MET A 286 -6.16 5.70 -1.33
N SER A 287 -6.36 6.68 -0.43
CA SER A 287 -7.17 6.53 0.78
C SER A 287 -8.64 6.21 0.45
N GLU A 288 -9.21 6.88 -0.55
CA GLU A 288 -10.57 6.63 -1.05
C GLU A 288 -10.69 5.21 -1.62
N SER A 289 -9.76 4.79 -2.48
CA SER A 289 -9.74 3.43 -3.04
C SER A 289 -9.63 2.36 -1.97
N MET A 290 -8.85 2.62 -0.93
CA MET A 290 -8.70 1.69 0.19
C MET A 290 -9.97 1.62 1.03
N SER A 291 -10.62 2.76 1.28
CA SER A 291 -11.90 2.84 1.97
C SER A 291 -12.99 2.08 1.23
N ASP A 292 -13.04 2.19 -0.09
CA ASP A 292 -13.98 1.47 -0.95
C ASP A 292 -13.73 -0.05 -0.90
N MET A 293 -12.45 -0.47 -0.91
CA MET A 293 -12.08 -1.88 -0.78
C MET A 293 -12.54 -2.44 0.58
N ILE A 294 -12.27 -1.72 1.68
CA ILE A 294 -12.70 -2.09 3.02
C ILE A 294 -14.23 -2.12 3.10
N GLY A 295 -14.91 -1.15 2.48
CA GLY A 295 -16.36 -1.10 2.37
C GLY A 295 -16.93 -2.34 1.69
N THR A 296 -16.36 -2.74 0.57
CA THR A 296 -16.77 -3.94 -0.19
C THR A 296 -16.61 -5.21 0.65
N VAL A 297 -15.49 -5.38 1.33
CA VAL A 297 -15.25 -6.51 2.24
C VAL A 297 -16.25 -6.50 3.39
N SER A 298 -16.51 -5.33 3.99
CA SER A 298 -17.47 -5.17 5.09
C SER A 298 -18.89 -5.55 4.68
N ILE A 299 -19.33 -5.19 3.47
CA ILE A 299 -20.65 -5.57 2.92
C ILE A 299 -20.71 -7.09 2.77
N ALA A 300 -19.70 -7.74 2.21
CA ALA A 300 -19.69 -9.19 2.01
C ALA A 300 -19.82 -9.94 3.35
N ILE A 301 -19.08 -9.51 4.36
CA ILE A 301 -19.12 -10.15 5.66
C ILE A 301 -20.41 -9.82 6.42
N SER A 302 -20.95 -8.60 6.27
CA SER A 302 -22.28 -8.23 6.83
C SER A 302 -23.39 -9.10 6.26
N PHE A 303 -23.28 -9.48 4.98
CA PHE A 303 -24.22 -10.41 4.36
C PHE A 303 -24.16 -11.81 5.00
N ILE A 304 -22.95 -12.33 5.25
CA ILE A 304 -22.74 -13.62 5.92
C ILE A 304 -23.28 -13.57 7.35
N ALA A 305 -23.02 -12.49 8.09
CA ALA A 305 -23.52 -12.28 9.43
C ALA A 305 -25.06 -12.18 9.46
N GLY A 306 -25.67 -11.52 8.46
CA GLY A 306 -27.12 -11.45 8.27
C GLY A 306 -27.75 -12.82 8.09
N ILE A 307 -27.16 -13.68 7.27
CA ILE A 307 -27.61 -15.08 7.11
C ILE A 307 -27.50 -15.83 8.45
N SER A 308 -26.40 -15.69 9.17
CA SER A 308 -26.20 -16.35 10.46
C SER A 308 -27.24 -15.91 11.50
N LEU A 309 -27.57 -14.61 11.56
CA LEU A 309 -28.63 -14.07 12.40
C LEU A 309 -30.02 -14.59 12.02
N LEU A 310 -30.32 -14.70 10.73
CA LEU A 310 -31.58 -15.22 10.23
C LEU A 310 -31.75 -16.68 10.62
N VAL A 311 -30.72 -17.51 10.44
CA VAL A 311 -30.71 -18.92 10.85
C VAL A 311 -30.89 -19.06 12.38
N GLY A 312 -30.16 -18.23 13.15
CA GLY A 312 -30.31 -18.18 14.60
C GLY A 312 -31.72 -17.77 15.03
N GLY A 313 -32.31 -16.75 14.38
CA GLY A 313 -33.68 -16.28 14.60
C GLY A 313 -34.72 -17.35 14.34
N ILE A 314 -34.63 -18.10 13.24
CA ILE A 314 -35.51 -19.24 12.92
C ILE A 314 -35.37 -20.33 13.99
N GLY A 315 -34.16 -20.58 14.49
CA GLY A 315 -33.92 -21.51 15.56
C GLY A 315 -34.66 -21.12 16.87
N VAL A 316 -34.59 -19.85 17.26
CA VAL A 316 -35.29 -19.31 18.42
C VAL A 316 -36.81 -19.40 18.22
N MET A 317 -37.31 -19.03 17.03
CA MET A 317 -38.73 -19.13 16.70
C MET A 317 -39.25 -20.56 16.84
N ASN A 318 -38.51 -21.55 16.35
CA ASN A 318 -38.87 -22.96 16.46
C ASN A 318 -38.98 -23.44 17.94
N ILE A 319 -38.04 -23.00 18.80
CA ILE A 319 -38.07 -23.31 20.22
C ILE A 319 -39.31 -22.68 20.89
N MET A 320 -39.60 -21.41 20.56
CA MET A 320 -40.77 -20.71 21.10
C MET A 320 -42.10 -21.37 20.68
N LEU A 321 -42.24 -21.77 19.42
CA LEU A 321 -43.43 -22.47 18.89
C LEU A 321 -43.66 -23.80 19.62
N VAL A 322 -42.61 -24.61 19.80
CA VAL A 322 -42.72 -25.87 20.55
C VAL A 322 -43.12 -25.59 22.02
N SER A 323 -42.50 -24.61 22.66
CA SER A 323 -42.83 -24.26 24.04
C SER A 323 -44.27 -23.76 24.20
N ILE A 324 -44.76 -22.96 23.23
CA ILE A 324 -46.14 -22.44 23.23
C ILE A 324 -47.15 -23.59 23.04
N THR A 325 -46.90 -24.50 22.08
CA THR A 325 -47.81 -25.63 21.82
C THR A 325 -47.87 -26.58 23.01
N GLU A 326 -46.75 -26.87 23.70
CA GLU A 326 -46.76 -27.66 24.94
C GLU A 326 -47.52 -26.97 26.06
N ARG A 327 -47.37 -25.66 26.26
CA ARG A 327 -48.12 -24.91 27.26
C ARG A 327 -49.60 -24.85 26.95
N THR A 328 -49.97 -24.61 25.72
CA THR A 328 -51.38 -24.58 25.27
C THR A 328 -52.02 -25.94 25.47
N ARG A 329 -51.34 -27.04 25.17
CA ARG A 329 -51.81 -28.40 25.44
C ARG A 329 -52.01 -28.67 26.91
N LYS A 330 -51.08 -28.25 27.81
CA LYS A 330 -51.20 -28.36 29.27
C LYS A 330 -52.36 -27.54 29.81
N ILE A 331 -52.58 -26.34 29.29
CA ILE A 331 -53.72 -25.48 29.67
C ILE A 331 -55.02 -26.12 29.17
N GLY A 332 -55.08 -26.62 27.94
CA GLY A 332 -56.25 -27.31 27.37
C GLY A 332 -56.63 -28.53 28.18
N THR A 333 -55.70 -29.41 28.54
CA THR A 333 -55.97 -30.57 29.42
C THR A 333 -56.44 -30.20 30.81
N ARG A 334 -55.85 -29.17 31.46
CA ARG A 334 -56.32 -28.68 32.76
C ARG A 334 -57.72 -28.09 32.70
N LYS A 335 -58.05 -27.37 31.61
CA LYS A 335 -59.39 -26.80 31.39
C LYS A 335 -60.43 -27.88 31.13
N ALA A 336 -60.07 -28.92 30.38
CA ALA A 336 -60.95 -30.10 30.14
C ALA A 336 -61.23 -30.90 31.41
N LEU A 337 -60.33 -30.86 32.42
CA LEU A 337 -60.47 -31.48 33.73
C LEU A 337 -61.18 -30.55 34.77
N GLY A 338 -61.76 -29.42 34.31
CA GLY A 338 -62.57 -28.55 35.16
C GLY A 338 -61.81 -27.46 35.93
N ALA A 339 -60.59 -27.14 35.60
CA ALA A 339 -59.83 -26.04 36.21
C ALA A 339 -60.49 -24.69 35.92
N LYS A 340 -60.72 -23.85 36.98
CA LYS A 340 -61.22 -22.48 36.82
C LYS A 340 -60.21 -21.56 36.14
N ASN A 341 -60.74 -20.59 35.37
CA ASN A 341 -59.91 -19.50 34.85
C ASN A 341 -59.59 -18.57 36.06
N SER A 342 -58.38 -18.64 36.58
CA SER A 342 -57.79 -17.64 37.45
C SER A 342 -56.57 -17.04 36.86
#